data_154d53858927abd5e9542e119a022e2d
#
_entry.id   154d53858927abd5e9542e119a022e2d
#
_cell.length_a   1.000
_cell.length_b   1.000
_cell.length_c   1.000
_cell.angle_alpha   90.00
_cell.angle_beta   90.00
_cell.angle_gamma   90.00
#
_symmetry.space_group_name_H-M   'P 1'
#
loop_
_entity.id
_entity.type
_entity.pdbx_description
1 polymer ?
#
loop_
_entity_poly.entity_id
_entity_poly.type
_entity_poly.pdbx_seq_one_letter_code
_entity_poly.pdbx_strand_id
1 'polypeptide(L)'
;MTTTTTVKSDIEIAQEASMKKIQEIAAELNILEEELEPYGHYKGKLSLEIFKRLQDEKDGKVVLVTAINPTPAGEGKSTVTVGLGQAFNKIGKKTVIALREPSLGPTMGLKGGAAGGGFSQVVPMEDINLHFTGDIHAITTTNNALAAFIDNHIQQGNVLGIDTRKIVWKRCVDLNDRALRNVVIGLGGPVQGVPREDGFDITVASEIMAVFCLATDIQDLKARLSRIVVAYNFANQPVTVKDLGVEGALTLLLKDALKPNLVQTLENTPAIIHGGPFANIAHGCNSVIATTMAAKLGDYVITEAGFGADLGAEKFLDIKARAAGIKPEAVVIVATIRALKMHGGVAKDQLKEENVDALAKGMENLQKHVETIQSFGVPFVIAINKFITDTDAEVAYLQEWCNERGYAVSLTEVWEKGGQGGVDLAEKVLKEIEKGENNYAPLYELELPLEEKIRTIAQKVYGAKDIEFAPKARKQLAQFEGEGWSNLPICMAKTQYSLSDDATKLGRPSDFIVTIRELKPSIGAGFIVALTGTMLTMPGLPKQPAALQMDVNEDGKAVGLF
;
A
#
# COMPACT_ATOMS: atom_id res chain seq x y z
N MET A 1 0.59 2.15 47.27
CA MET A 1 -0.35 2.07 46.15
C MET A 1 0.43 2.44 44.90
N THR A 2 0.91 1.45 44.20
CA THR A 2 1.55 1.63 42.89
C THR A 2 0.42 1.92 41.89
N THR A 3 0.28 3.16 41.50
CA THR A 3 -0.55 3.55 40.35
C THR A 3 0.06 2.90 39.11
N THR A 4 -0.48 1.76 38.71
CA THR A 4 -0.31 1.25 37.36
C THR A 4 -0.92 2.28 36.42
N THR A 5 -0.11 3.13 35.85
CA THR A 5 -0.49 3.98 34.72
C THR A 5 -0.88 3.03 33.60
N THR A 6 -2.16 2.83 33.41
CA THR A 6 -2.70 2.10 32.24
C THR A 6 -2.25 2.86 31.01
N VAL A 7 -1.48 2.23 30.13
CA VAL A 7 -1.09 2.82 28.84
C VAL A 7 -2.37 3.00 28.04
N LYS A 8 -2.67 4.24 27.62
CA LYS A 8 -3.84 4.55 26.79
C LYS A 8 -3.76 3.81 25.46
N SER A 9 -4.90 3.36 24.97
CA SER A 9 -5.04 2.79 23.63
C SER A 9 -4.90 3.88 22.56
N ASP A 10 -4.64 3.47 21.32
CA ASP A 10 -4.48 4.40 20.21
C ASP A 10 -5.74 5.24 19.99
N ILE A 11 -6.94 4.65 20.14
CA ILE A 11 -8.20 5.40 20.01
C ILE A 11 -8.41 6.42 21.15
N GLU A 12 -8.05 6.08 22.39
CA GLU A 12 -8.14 7.02 23.50
C GLU A 12 -7.20 8.24 23.30
N ILE A 13 -5.98 8.00 22.83
CA ILE A 13 -5.03 9.07 22.47
C ILE A 13 -5.60 9.95 21.36
N ALA A 14 -6.17 9.35 20.32
CA ALA A 14 -6.76 10.08 19.19
C ALA A 14 -7.98 10.91 19.58
N GLN A 15 -8.84 10.39 20.46
CA GLN A 15 -10.05 11.09 20.94
C GLN A 15 -9.74 12.28 21.86
N GLU A 16 -8.59 12.29 22.49
CA GLU A 16 -8.10 13.42 23.32
C GLU A 16 -7.34 14.48 22.48
N ALA A 17 -7.15 14.26 21.18
CA ALA A 17 -6.39 15.15 20.33
C ALA A 17 -6.98 16.56 20.23
N SER A 18 -6.13 17.57 20.32
CA SER A 18 -6.48 18.95 20.02
C SER A 18 -6.25 19.24 18.55
N MET A 19 -7.28 19.03 17.72
CA MET A 19 -7.20 19.23 16.27
C MET A 19 -7.43 20.69 15.89
N LYS A 20 -6.61 21.20 14.97
CA LYS A 20 -6.88 22.47 14.24
C LYS A 20 -8.01 22.25 13.25
N LYS A 21 -8.73 23.30 12.90
CA LYS A 21 -9.68 23.24 11.78
C LYS A 21 -8.92 22.98 10.47
N ILE A 22 -9.55 22.25 9.55
CA ILE A 22 -8.87 21.87 8.29
C ILE A 22 -8.45 23.06 7.44
N GLN A 23 -9.19 24.19 7.54
CA GLN A 23 -8.83 25.45 6.89
C GLN A 23 -7.50 26.01 7.42
N GLU A 24 -7.21 25.84 8.72
CA GLU A 24 -5.96 26.29 9.33
C GLU A 24 -4.79 25.45 8.81
N ILE A 25 -4.97 24.13 8.71
CA ILE A 25 -3.98 23.22 8.12
C ILE A 25 -3.74 23.53 6.64
N ALA A 26 -4.80 23.82 5.88
CA ALA A 26 -4.69 24.23 4.48
C ALA A 26 -3.92 25.54 4.32
N ALA A 27 -4.18 26.52 5.18
CA ALA A 27 -3.51 27.81 5.16
C ALA A 27 -1.99 27.68 5.42
N GLU A 28 -1.56 26.76 6.31
CA GLU A 28 -0.14 26.48 6.56
C GLU A 28 0.59 25.93 5.32
N LEU A 29 -0.16 25.30 4.41
CA LEU A 29 0.35 24.81 3.12
C LEU A 29 0.21 25.81 1.97
N ASN A 30 -0.33 27.01 2.22
CA ASN A 30 -0.69 28.00 1.19
C ASN A 30 -1.73 27.48 0.18
N ILE A 31 -2.64 26.62 0.62
CA ILE A 31 -3.80 26.18 -0.17
C ILE A 31 -4.84 27.29 -0.10
N LEU A 32 -5.39 27.68 -1.26
CA LEU A 32 -6.41 28.72 -1.36
C LEU A 32 -7.78 28.19 -0.90
N GLU A 33 -8.66 29.08 -0.48
CA GLU A 33 -10.00 28.71 0.00
C GLU A 33 -10.79 27.90 -1.05
N GLU A 34 -10.73 28.34 -2.31
CA GLU A 34 -11.38 27.67 -3.45
C GLU A 34 -10.74 26.32 -3.84
N GLU A 35 -9.56 26.01 -3.33
CA GLU A 35 -8.85 24.74 -3.57
C GLU A 35 -9.16 23.69 -2.49
N LEU A 36 -9.87 24.06 -1.41
CA LEU A 36 -10.25 23.20 -0.31
C LEU A 36 -11.77 23.00 -0.28
N GLU A 37 -12.22 21.75 -0.32
CA GLU A 37 -13.60 21.35 -0.07
C GLU A 37 -13.70 20.71 1.33
N PRO A 38 -14.19 21.42 2.37
CA PRO A 38 -14.28 20.88 3.72
C PRO A 38 -15.29 19.72 3.82
N TYR A 39 -14.90 18.65 4.47
CA TYR A 39 -15.74 17.52 4.87
C TYR A 39 -15.89 17.52 6.39
N GLY A 40 -16.67 18.43 6.93
CA GLY A 40 -16.74 18.74 8.35
C GLY A 40 -15.59 19.66 8.78
N HIS A 41 -15.17 19.56 10.06
CA HIS A 41 -14.21 20.50 10.65
C HIS A 41 -12.74 20.10 10.47
N TYR A 42 -12.45 18.81 10.31
CA TYR A 42 -11.09 18.28 10.49
C TYR A 42 -10.55 17.50 9.29
N LYS A 43 -11.31 17.44 8.21
CA LYS A 43 -10.91 16.78 6.96
C LYS A 43 -11.44 17.57 5.76
N GLY A 44 -10.78 17.48 4.62
CA GLY A 44 -11.21 18.15 3.40
C GLY A 44 -10.60 17.51 2.16
N LYS A 45 -11.21 17.75 1.00
CA LYS A 45 -10.66 17.35 -0.28
C LYS A 45 -9.91 18.50 -0.93
N LEU A 46 -8.82 18.18 -1.61
CA LEU A 46 -7.97 19.12 -2.33
C LEU A 46 -8.29 19.13 -3.82
N SER A 47 -8.50 20.31 -4.37
CA SER A 47 -8.72 20.51 -5.79
C SER A 47 -7.47 20.18 -6.60
N LEU A 48 -7.65 19.53 -7.76
CA LEU A 48 -6.56 19.28 -8.70
C LEU A 48 -6.06 20.56 -9.39
N GLU A 49 -6.76 21.69 -9.26
CA GLU A 49 -6.31 23.01 -9.75
C GLU A 49 -5.02 23.46 -9.05
N ILE A 50 -4.70 22.95 -7.87
CA ILE A 50 -3.42 23.16 -7.18
C ILE A 50 -2.25 22.85 -8.10
N PHE A 51 -2.33 21.77 -8.91
CA PHE A 51 -1.27 21.39 -9.84
C PHE A 51 -1.03 22.45 -10.93
N LYS A 52 -2.09 23.09 -11.44
CA LYS A 52 -1.97 24.17 -12.44
C LYS A 52 -1.33 25.40 -11.82
N ARG A 53 -1.78 25.79 -10.61
CA ARG A 53 -1.25 26.96 -9.91
C ARG A 53 0.22 26.79 -9.55
N LEU A 54 0.64 25.59 -9.13
CA LEU A 54 1.99 25.30 -8.66
C LEU A 54 2.86 24.57 -9.73
N GLN A 55 2.47 24.62 -10.99
CA GLN A 55 3.16 23.87 -12.06
C GLN A 55 4.66 24.22 -12.15
N ASP A 56 5.00 25.50 -11.97
CA ASP A 56 6.38 26.02 -12.07
C ASP A 56 7.17 25.94 -10.75
N GLU A 57 6.49 25.57 -9.66
CA GLU A 57 7.15 25.39 -8.36
C GLU A 57 7.96 24.09 -8.33
N LYS A 58 9.13 24.15 -7.66
CA LYS A 58 9.99 22.99 -7.48
C LYS A 58 9.32 21.96 -6.59
N ASP A 59 9.40 20.68 -6.98
CA ASP A 59 8.91 19.59 -6.18
C ASP A 59 9.77 19.37 -4.92
N GLY A 60 9.08 19.08 -3.82
CA GLY A 60 9.70 18.63 -2.57
C GLY A 60 10.32 17.24 -2.70
N LYS A 61 11.25 16.95 -1.79
CA LYS A 61 12.01 15.70 -1.75
C LYS A 61 11.17 14.57 -1.16
N VAL A 62 11.04 13.45 -1.87
CA VAL A 62 10.26 12.29 -1.43
C VAL A 62 11.15 11.33 -0.64
N VAL A 63 10.73 11.01 0.59
CA VAL A 63 11.33 9.98 1.45
C VAL A 63 10.35 8.81 1.54
N LEU A 64 10.80 7.64 1.13
CA LEU A 64 10.00 6.41 1.15
C LEU A 64 10.29 5.62 2.43
N VAL A 65 9.25 5.28 3.18
CA VAL A 65 9.35 4.39 4.35
C VAL A 65 8.88 2.98 3.95
N THR A 66 9.74 2.01 4.18
CA THR A 66 9.48 0.58 3.99
C THR A 66 9.89 -0.20 5.25
N ALA A 67 9.86 -1.52 5.21
CA ALA A 67 10.23 -2.37 6.33
C ALA A 67 10.88 -3.68 5.88
N ILE A 68 11.32 -4.48 6.83
CA ILE A 68 11.66 -5.90 6.66
C ILE A 68 10.37 -6.74 6.55
N ASN A 69 10.48 -8.04 6.29
CA ASN A 69 9.31 -8.94 6.32
C ASN A 69 8.65 -8.91 7.71
N PRO A 70 7.32 -8.67 7.79
CA PRO A 70 6.66 -8.42 9.05
C PRO A 70 6.33 -9.69 9.85
N THR A 71 6.11 -9.52 11.14
CA THR A 71 5.32 -10.44 11.96
C THR A 71 3.81 -10.26 11.67
N PRO A 72 2.95 -11.20 12.05
CA PRO A 72 1.50 -11.02 11.93
C PRO A 72 0.94 -9.81 12.69
N ALA A 73 1.67 -9.32 13.70
CA ALA A 73 1.29 -8.14 14.47
C ALA A 73 1.64 -6.80 13.79
N GLY A 74 2.40 -6.86 12.68
CA GLY A 74 2.93 -5.68 11.99
C GLY A 74 4.16 -5.09 12.67
N GLU A 75 4.87 -4.19 11.98
CA GLU A 75 6.16 -3.64 12.45
C GLU A 75 6.11 -2.14 12.78
N GLY A 76 4.92 -1.55 12.86
CA GLY A 76 4.74 -0.14 13.17
C GLY A 76 5.28 0.80 12.08
N LYS A 77 5.36 0.34 10.84
CA LYS A 77 5.86 1.14 9.72
C LYS A 77 5.09 2.45 9.55
N SER A 78 3.75 2.42 9.59
CA SER A 78 2.92 3.63 9.48
C SER A 78 3.14 4.57 10.67
N THR A 79 3.34 4.04 11.89
CA THR A 79 3.72 4.82 13.07
C THR A 79 5.05 5.54 12.86
N VAL A 80 6.06 4.83 12.33
CA VAL A 80 7.36 5.44 11.99
C VAL A 80 7.21 6.49 10.88
N THR A 81 6.39 6.24 9.87
CA THR A 81 6.14 7.19 8.78
C THR A 81 5.53 8.50 9.30
N VAL A 82 4.50 8.39 10.14
CA VAL A 82 3.84 9.56 10.76
C VAL A 82 4.80 10.28 11.71
N GLY A 83 5.47 9.53 12.59
CA GLY A 83 6.43 10.10 13.54
C GLY A 83 7.62 10.77 12.87
N LEU A 84 8.11 10.23 11.75
CA LEU A 84 9.16 10.87 10.95
C LEU A 84 8.68 12.18 10.34
N GLY A 85 7.45 12.21 9.78
CA GLY A 85 6.86 13.46 9.27
C GLY A 85 6.71 14.52 10.34
N GLN A 86 6.22 14.13 11.54
CA GLN A 86 6.18 15.03 12.71
C GLN A 86 7.58 15.51 13.11
N ALA A 87 8.59 14.62 13.10
CA ALA A 87 9.97 14.97 13.43
C ALA A 87 10.57 15.97 12.43
N PHE A 88 10.36 15.79 11.13
CA PHE A 88 10.79 16.74 10.11
C PHE A 88 10.17 18.13 10.35
N ASN A 89 8.88 18.17 10.64
CA ASN A 89 8.18 19.42 10.94
C ASN A 89 8.76 20.08 12.22
N LYS A 90 9.04 19.28 13.25
CA LYS A 90 9.63 19.72 14.52
C LYS A 90 11.02 20.35 14.38
N ILE A 91 11.83 19.87 13.44
CA ILE A 91 13.14 20.46 13.11
C ILE A 91 13.05 21.58 12.05
N GLY A 92 11.85 22.11 11.81
CA GLY A 92 11.62 23.29 10.97
C GLY A 92 11.59 23.00 9.45
N LYS A 93 11.35 21.76 9.03
CA LYS A 93 11.18 21.41 7.61
C LYS A 93 9.70 21.40 7.24
N LYS A 94 9.32 22.13 6.20
CA LYS A 94 7.94 22.11 5.68
C LYS A 94 7.65 20.74 5.08
N THR A 95 6.89 19.93 5.80
CA THR A 95 6.69 18.51 5.50
C THR A 95 5.24 18.16 5.34
N VAL A 96 4.92 17.34 4.34
CA VAL A 96 3.61 16.73 4.13
C VAL A 96 3.76 15.21 4.15
N ILE A 97 2.89 14.53 4.88
CA ILE A 97 2.84 13.07 4.93
C ILE A 97 1.85 12.59 3.87
N ALA A 98 2.18 11.56 3.10
CA ALA A 98 1.28 10.95 2.12
C ALA A 98 1.06 9.46 2.45
N LEU A 99 -0.19 9.08 2.74
CA LEU A 99 -0.56 7.74 3.23
C LEU A 99 -1.65 7.10 2.38
N ARG A 100 -1.79 5.79 2.53
CA ARG A 100 -2.93 5.04 2.02
C ARG A 100 -4.14 5.20 2.92
N GLU A 101 -5.34 5.18 2.31
CA GLU A 101 -6.59 5.04 3.02
C GLU A 101 -6.75 3.59 3.52
N PRO A 102 -7.09 3.35 4.80
CA PRO A 102 -7.29 2.00 5.32
C PRO A 102 -8.58 1.38 4.80
N SER A 103 -8.51 0.07 4.53
CA SER A 103 -9.65 -0.76 4.13
C SER A 103 -10.40 -1.28 5.37
N LEU A 104 -11.73 -1.38 5.28
CA LEU A 104 -12.57 -1.93 6.35
C LEU A 104 -12.30 -3.41 6.62
N GLY A 105 -11.89 -4.18 5.63
CA GLY A 105 -11.60 -5.60 5.80
C GLY A 105 -10.56 -5.87 6.90
N PRO A 106 -9.34 -5.34 6.81
CA PRO A 106 -8.35 -5.41 7.90
C PRO A 106 -8.83 -4.79 9.20
N THR A 107 -9.49 -3.64 9.15
CA THR A 107 -10.00 -2.93 10.33
C THR A 107 -10.94 -3.82 11.15
N MET A 108 -11.90 -4.47 10.51
CA MET A 108 -12.84 -5.41 11.17
C MET A 108 -12.22 -6.78 11.43
N GLY A 109 -11.12 -7.13 10.76
CA GLY A 109 -10.52 -8.48 10.74
C GLY A 109 -9.38 -8.67 11.72
N LEU A 110 -8.17 -8.29 11.31
CA LEU A 110 -6.93 -8.66 12.00
C LEU A 110 -6.26 -7.55 12.78
N LYS A 111 -6.79 -6.34 12.82
CA LYS A 111 -6.09 -5.16 13.33
C LYS A 111 -5.18 -4.49 12.30
N GLY A 112 -5.16 -3.20 12.31
CA GLY A 112 -4.19 -2.40 11.60
C GLY A 112 -4.85 -1.38 10.69
N GLY A 113 -5.33 -0.31 11.28
CA GLY A 113 -5.57 0.94 10.58
C GLY A 113 -4.24 1.50 10.05
N ALA A 114 -4.28 2.20 8.90
CA ALA A 114 -3.11 2.86 8.35
C ALA A 114 -2.85 4.24 8.99
N ALA A 115 -3.48 4.57 10.11
CA ALA A 115 -3.43 5.89 10.73
C ALA A 115 -2.21 6.13 11.66
N GLY A 116 -1.31 5.14 11.78
CA GLY A 116 -0.22 5.19 12.77
C GLY A 116 -0.63 4.61 14.12
N GLY A 117 0.08 4.96 15.20
CA GLY A 117 -0.21 4.50 16.56
C GLY A 117 0.49 5.35 17.63
N GLY A 118 0.02 5.27 18.87
CA GLY A 118 0.52 6.07 19.98
C GLY A 118 0.42 7.56 19.70
N PHE A 119 1.49 8.28 19.97
CA PHE A 119 1.58 9.73 19.69
C PHE A 119 1.98 10.07 18.25
N SER A 120 2.09 9.07 17.38
CA SER A 120 2.35 9.21 15.94
C SER A 120 1.16 8.70 15.13
N GLN A 121 0.05 9.44 15.19
CA GLN A 121 -1.20 9.12 14.51
C GLN A 121 -1.69 10.27 13.63
N VAL A 122 -2.43 9.91 12.57
CA VAL A 122 -3.24 10.83 11.77
C VAL A 122 -4.66 10.86 12.33
N VAL A 123 -5.21 12.05 12.46
CA VAL A 123 -6.56 12.29 13.02
C VAL A 123 -7.44 13.08 12.04
N PRO A 124 -8.77 12.90 12.06
CA PRO A 124 -9.59 12.09 12.99
C PRO A 124 -9.51 10.58 12.70
N MET A 125 -9.06 9.79 13.68
CA MET A 125 -8.77 8.37 13.51
C MET A 125 -10.02 7.54 13.18
N GLU A 126 -11.15 7.80 13.86
CA GLU A 126 -12.39 7.05 13.65
C GLU A 126 -12.87 7.19 12.19
N ASP A 127 -12.95 8.42 11.69
CA ASP A 127 -13.37 8.69 10.32
C ASP A 127 -12.47 8.01 9.30
N ILE A 128 -11.14 8.12 9.49
CA ILE A 128 -10.16 7.55 8.58
C ILE A 128 -10.28 6.02 8.50
N ASN A 129 -10.50 5.35 9.62
CA ASN A 129 -10.54 3.88 9.68
C ASN A 129 -11.92 3.27 9.40
N LEU A 130 -12.99 4.07 9.38
CA LEU A 130 -14.36 3.60 9.14
C LEU A 130 -14.90 4.14 7.80
N HIS A 131 -15.56 5.30 7.83
CA HIS A 131 -16.13 5.94 6.63
C HIS A 131 -15.51 7.33 6.48
N PHE A 132 -14.44 7.41 5.70
CA PHE A 132 -13.64 8.63 5.61
C PHE A 132 -14.34 9.76 4.82
N THR A 133 -14.18 9.76 3.50
CA THR A 133 -14.80 10.72 2.59
C THR A 133 -15.56 10.04 1.45
N GLY A 134 -15.61 8.71 1.45
CA GLY A 134 -16.35 7.91 0.50
C GLY A 134 -15.56 7.39 -0.70
N ASP A 135 -14.24 7.55 -0.74
CA ASP A 135 -13.42 7.14 -1.89
C ASP A 135 -13.48 5.64 -2.13
N ILE A 136 -13.34 4.82 -1.08
CA ILE A 136 -13.41 3.36 -1.19
C ILE A 136 -14.82 2.92 -1.61
N HIS A 137 -15.88 3.59 -1.14
CA HIS A 137 -17.25 3.33 -1.59
C HIS A 137 -17.44 3.67 -3.07
N ALA A 138 -16.89 4.79 -3.54
CA ALA A 138 -16.92 5.17 -4.96
C ALA A 138 -16.19 4.13 -5.83
N ILE A 139 -15.04 3.64 -5.39
CA ILE A 139 -14.28 2.58 -6.07
C ILE A 139 -15.08 1.28 -6.10
N THR A 140 -15.66 0.86 -4.98
CA THR A 140 -16.52 -0.33 -4.90
C THR A 140 -17.72 -0.21 -5.86
N THR A 141 -18.40 0.92 -5.84
CA THR A 141 -19.54 1.19 -6.72
C THR A 141 -19.14 1.16 -8.19
N THR A 142 -18.02 1.78 -8.54
CA THR A 142 -17.50 1.80 -9.91
C THR A 142 -17.16 0.40 -10.42
N ASN A 143 -16.48 -0.40 -9.58
CA ASN A 143 -16.15 -1.78 -9.92
C ASN A 143 -17.40 -2.63 -10.15
N ASN A 144 -18.40 -2.49 -9.29
CA ASN A 144 -19.64 -3.26 -9.37
C ASN A 144 -20.57 -2.77 -10.49
N ALA A 145 -20.54 -1.46 -10.80
CA ALA A 145 -21.22 -0.91 -11.97
C ALA A 145 -20.67 -1.53 -13.27
N LEU A 146 -19.34 -1.64 -13.39
CA LEU A 146 -18.72 -2.30 -14.53
C LEU A 146 -19.16 -3.79 -14.63
N ALA A 147 -19.19 -4.52 -13.52
CA ALA A 147 -19.70 -5.90 -13.51
C ALA A 147 -21.16 -5.97 -13.99
N ALA A 148 -21.99 -5.03 -13.53
CA ALA A 148 -23.40 -4.96 -13.96
C ALA A 148 -23.52 -4.63 -15.46
N PHE A 149 -22.69 -3.75 -16.00
CA PHE A 149 -22.67 -3.41 -17.44
C PHE A 149 -22.26 -4.61 -18.29
N ILE A 150 -21.29 -5.42 -17.85
CA ILE A 150 -20.89 -6.66 -18.53
C ILE A 150 -22.08 -7.64 -18.59
N ASP A 151 -22.70 -7.92 -17.45
CA ASP A 151 -23.82 -8.85 -17.38
C ASP A 151 -25.04 -8.34 -18.16
N ASN A 152 -25.30 -7.02 -18.15
CA ASN A 152 -26.36 -6.42 -18.97
C ASN A 152 -26.07 -6.55 -20.47
N HIS A 153 -24.81 -6.32 -20.89
CA HIS A 153 -24.40 -6.51 -22.28
C HIS A 153 -24.67 -7.94 -22.78
N ILE A 154 -24.31 -8.93 -21.94
CA ILE A 154 -24.56 -10.35 -22.25
C ILE A 154 -26.06 -10.63 -22.35
N GLN A 155 -26.86 -10.13 -21.41
CA GLN A 155 -28.31 -10.31 -21.36
C GLN A 155 -29.03 -9.66 -22.56
N GLN A 156 -28.54 -8.51 -23.03
CA GLN A 156 -29.17 -7.71 -24.10
C GLN A 156 -28.65 -8.05 -25.51
N GLY A 157 -28.16 -9.25 -25.72
CA GLY A 157 -27.84 -9.80 -27.05
C GLY A 157 -26.35 -10.01 -27.32
N ASN A 158 -25.46 -9.65 -26.41
CA ASN A 158 -24.02 -10.00 -26.44
C ASN A 158 -23.34 -9.71 -27.80
N VAL A 159 -23.53 -8.52 -28.36
CA VAL A 159 -23.00 -8.16 -29.70
C VAL A 159 -21.49 -8.23 -29.80
N LEU A 160 -20.76 -8.10 -28.68
CA LEU A 160 -19.32 -8.26 -28.61
C LEU A 160 -18.86 -9.72 -28.57
N GLY A 161 -19.82 -10.67 -28.47
CA GLY A 161 -19.53 -12.10 -28.44
C GLY A 161 -18.74 -12.55 -27.23
N ILE A 162 -18.97 -11.95 -26.05
CA ILE A 162 -18.29 -12.31 -24.81
C ILE A 162 -18.55 -13.79 -24.49
N ASP A 163 -17.49 -14.57 -24.30
CA ASP A 163 -17.57 -15.92 -23.76
C ASP A 163 -17.77 -15.84 -22.25
N THR A 164 -18.95 -16.20 -21.76
CA THR A 164 -19.31 -16.12 -20.34
C THR A 164 -18.41 -16.94 -19.41
N ARG A 165 -17.65 -17.89 -19.97
CA ARG A 165 -16.64 -18.68 -19.25
C ARG A 165 -15.27 -18.00 -19.16
N LYS A 166 -15.09 -16.86 -19.86
CA LYS A 166 -13.82 -16.12 -19.97
C LYS A 166 -13.95 -14.68 -19.50
N ILE A 167 -14.89 -14.40 -18.61
CA ILE A 167 -14.99 -13.12 -17.92
C ILE A 167 -13.89 -13.11 -16.85
N VAL A 168 -13.03 -12.08 -16.90
CA VAL A 168 -11.90 -11.90 -15.95
C VAL A 168 -12.23 -10.88 -14.87
N TRP A 169 -13.37 -10.19 -15.00
CA TRP A 169 -13.84 -9.18 -14.06
C TRP A 169 -14.68 -9.80 -12.95
N LYS A 170 -14.39 -9.42 -11.70
CA LYS A 170 -15.15 -9.81 -10.52
C LYS A 170 -15.82 -8.60 -9.87
N ARG A 171 -16.84 -8.85 -9.08
CA ARG A 171 -17.38 -7.88 -8.15
C ARG A 171 -16.43 -7.61 -7.00
N CYS A 172 -16.67 -6.58 -6.19
CA CYS A 172 -15.89 -6.35 -5.00
C CYS A 172 -16.74 -5.86 -3.82
N VAL A 173 -16.19 -6.02 -2.63
CA VAL A 173 -16.70 -5.48 -1.37
C VAL A 173 -15.50 -5.17 -0.46
N ASP A 174 -15.57 -4.07 0.29
CA ASP A 174 -14.44 -3.70 1.16
C ASP A 174 -14.55 -4.36 2.54
N LEU A 175 -14.71 -5.67 2.55
CA LEU A 175 -14.77 -6.53 3.74
C LEU A 175 -14.05 -7.84 3.48
N ASN A 176 -13.68 -8.54 4.56
CA ASN A 176 -13.15 -9.89 4.50
C ASN A 176 -14.32 -10.89 4.54
N ASP A 177 -14.66 -11.49 3.40
CA ASP A 177 -15.76 -12.46 3.31
C ASP A 177 -15.40 -13.66 2.42
N ARG A 178 -14.94 -14.74 3.05
CA ARG A 178 -14.56 -15.96 2.33
C ARG A 178 -15.71 -16.65 1.59
N ALA A 179 -16.95 -16.41 2.02
CA ALA A 179 -18.12 -17.02 1.39
C ALA A 179 -18.40 -16.44 0.00
N LEU A 180 -17.91 -15.23 -0.28
CA LEU A 180 -18.07 -14.55 -1.57
C LEU A 180 -16.97 -14.87 -2.60
N ARG A 181 -16.00 -15.71 -2.29
CA ARG A 181 -14.90 -16.05 -3.23
C ARG A 181 -15.41 -16.66 -4.54
N ASN A 182 -16.43 -17.51 -4.45
CA ASN A 182 -17.05 -18.14 -5.59
C ASN A 182 -18.57 -18.14 -5.36
N VAL A 183 -19.32 -17.57 -6.28
CA VAL A 183 -20.77 -17.45 -6.23
C VAL A 183 -21.37 -17.79 -7.61
N VAL A 184 -22.63 -18.18 -7.65
CA VAL A 184 -23.39 -18.30 -8.91
C VAL A 184 -24.34 -17.13 -8.99
N ILE A 185 -24.31 -16.42 -10.11
CA ILE A 185 -25.18 -15.27 -10.40
C ILE A 185 -26.11 -15.55 -11.57
N GLY A 186 -27.09 -14.68 -11.81
CA GLY A 186 -28.01 -14.75 -12.96
C GLY A 186 -29.07 -15.85 -12.86
N LEU A 187 -29.35 -16.37 -11.65
CA LEU A 187 -30.39 -17.36 -11.41
C LEU A 187 -31.79 -16.72 -11.46
N GLY A 188 -32.81 -17.52 -11.72
CA GLY A 188 -34.23 -17.08 -11.70
C GLY A 188 -34.91 -17.05 -13.07
N GLY A 189 -34.28 -17.60 -14.10
CA GLY A 189 -34.84 -17.73 -15.46
C GLY A 189 -34.39 -16.62 -16.42
N PRO A 190 -34.90 -16.66 -17.68
CA PRO A 190 -34.33 -15.89 -18.80
C PRO A 190 -34.34 -14.36 -18.63
N VAL A 191 -35.25 -13.84 -17.82
CA VAL A 191 -35.37 -12.40 -17.57
C VAL A 191 -34.46 -11.90 -16.43
N GLN A 192 -33.80 -12.81 -15.72
CA GLN A 192 -32.97 -12.49 -14.55
C GLN A 192 -31.44 -12.43 -14.85
N GLY A 193 -31.06 -12.82 -16.06
CA GLY A 193 -29.68 -12.84 -16.51
C GLY A 193 -29.21 -14.19 -17.02
N VAL A 194 -27.94 -14.30 -17.34
CA VAL A 194 -27.29 -15.53 -17.79
C VAL A 194 -26.58 -16.19 -16.62
N PRO A 195 -26.96 -17.39 -16.17
CA PRO A 195 -26.30 -18.08 -15.07
C PRO A 195 -24.80 -18.30 -15.36
N ARG A 196 -23.95 -17.87 -14.45
CA ARG A 196 -22.51 -18.08 -14.52
C ARG A 196 -21.85 -18.06 -13.13
N GLU A 197 -20.64 -18.60 -13.07
CA GLU A 197 -19.77 -18.42 -11.91
C GLU A 197 -19.24 -16.97 -11.88
N ASP A 198 -19.19 -16.40 -10.70
CA ASP A 198 -18.58 -15.11 -10.38
C ASP A 198 -17.90 -15.20 -9.02
N GLY A 199 -17.41 -14.09 -8.51
CA GLY A 199 -16.84 -13.98 -7.16
C GLY A 199 -16.64 -12.53 -6.80
N PHE A 200 -16.16 -12.32 -5.57
CA PHE A 200 -15.82 -11.00 -5.07
C PHE A 200 -14.35 -10.94 -4.71
N ASP A 201 -13.71 -9.85 -5.08
CA ASP A 201 -12.42 -9.45 -4.53
C ASP A 201 -12.65 -8.40 -3.42
N ILE A 202 -11.70 -8.22 -2.52
CA ILE A 202 -11.74 -7.06 -1.63
C ILE A 202 -11.48 -5.79 -2.46
N THR A 203 -12.18 -4.70 -2.18
CA THR A 203 -12.12 -3.47 -3.02
C THR A 203 -10.69 -2.98 -3.25
N VAL A 204 -9.83 -3.07 -2.25
CA VAL A 204 -8.41 -2.65 -2.32
C VAL A 204 -7.53 -3.59 -3.16
N ALA A 205 -8.06 -4.72 -3.62
CA ALA A 205 -7.42 -5.61 -4.59
C ALA A 205 -7.93 -5.41 -6.01
N SER A 206 -8.95 -4.60 -6.22
CA SER A 206 -9.56 -4.37 -7.54
C SER A 206 -8.63 -3.60 -8.48
N GLU A 207 -8.78 -3.82 -9.78
CA GLU A 207 -8.06 -3.02 -10.78
C GLU A 207 -8.52 -1.57 -10.77
N ILE A 208 -9.79 -1.27 -10.42
CA ILE A 208 -10.27 0.11 -10.26
C ILE A 208 -9.44 0.85 -9.19
N MET A 209 -9.14 0.23 -8.06
CA MET A 209 -8.25 0.83 -7.05
C MET A 209 -6.85 1.10 -7.61
N ALA A 210 -6.27 0.18 -8.38
CA ALA A 210 -4.95 0.35 -8.98
C ALA A 210 -4.93 1.46 -10.03
N VAL A 211 -5.94 1.50 -10.91
CA VAL A 211 -6.14 2.58 -11.89
C VAL A 211 -6.28 3.93 -11.21
N PHE A 212 -7.13 4.02 -10.20
CA PHE A 212 -7.35 5.22 -9.40
C PHE A 212 -6.05 5.74 -8.76
N CYS A 213 -5.22 4.85 -8.21
CA CYS A 213 -3.97 5.23 -7.56
C CYS A 213 -2.85 5.62 -8.53
N LEU A 214 -2.88 5.14 -9.79
CA LEU A 214 -1.86 5.45 -10.79
C LEU A 214 -2.26 6.57 -11.75
N ALA A 215 -3.52 7.01 -11.72
CA ALA A 215 -3.97 8.14 -12.52
C ALA A 215 -3.32 9.45 -12.06
N THR A 216 -2.96 10.29 -13.03
CA THR A 216 -2.35 11.61 -12.81
C THR A 216 -3.36 12.74 -12.82
N ASP A 217 -4.47 12.57 -13.52
CA ASP A 217 -5.59 13.50 -13.63
C ASP A 217 -6.87 12.78 -14.09
N ILE A 218 -7.96 13.53 -14.30
CA ILE A 218 -9.27 12.99 -14.69
C ILE A 218 -9.25 12.40 -16.11
N GLN A 219 -8.44 12.94 -17.04
CA GLN A 219 -8.35 12.44 -18.40
C GLN A 219 -7.53 11.15 -18.45
N ASP A 220 -6.41 11.11 -17.72
CA ASP A 220 -5.62 9.88 -17.56
C ASP A 220 -6.44 8.79 -16.86
N LEU A 221 -7.24 9.14 -15.83
CA LEU A 221 -8.18 8.20 -15.21
C LEU A 221 -9.12 7.58 -16.25
N LYS A 222 -9.76 8.41 -17.08
CA LYS A 222 -10.67 7.95 -18.14
C LYS A 222 -9.95 7.07 -19.16
N ALA A 223 -8.76 7.48 -19.58
CA ALA A 223 -7.95 6.73 -20.54
C ALA A 223 -7.51 5.36 -19.96
N ARG A 224 -7.16 5.30 -18.68
CA ARG A 224 -6.84 4.05 -17.98
C ARG A 224 -8.07 3.14 -17.86
N LEU A 225 -9.19 3.67 -17.41
CA LEU A 225 -10.46 2.92 -17.32
C LEU A 225 -10.83 2.31 -18.67
N SER A 226 -10.67 3.05 -19.78
CA SER A 226 -11.00 2.58 -21.12
C SER A 226 -10.24 1.32 -21.54
N ARG A 227 -9.00 1.14 -21.05
CA ARG A 227 -8.13 0.01 -21.42
C ARG A 227 -8.35 -1.25 -20.56
N ILE A 228 -9.13 -1.19 -19.48
CA ILE A 228 -9.39 -2.35 -18.63
C ILE A 228 -9.96 -3.48 -19.47
N VAL A 229 -9.35 -4.67 -19.37
CA VAL A 229 -9.83 -5.90 -19.99
C VAL A 229 -10.83 -6.57 -19.06
N VAL A 230 -12.04 -6.79 -19.53
CA VAL A 230 -13.14 -7.34 -18.72
C VAL A 230 -13.43 -8.81 -19.02
N ALA A 231 -13.17 -9.23 -20.24
CA ALA A 231 -13.48 -10.59 -20.73
C ALA A 231 -12.69 -10.90 -22.01
N TYR A 232 -12.84 -12.13 -22.49
CA TYR A 232 -12.46 -12.53 -23.84
C TYR A 232 -13.70 -12.98 -24.62
N ASN A 233 -13.75 -12.65 -25.91
CA ASN A 233 -14.83 -13.07 -26.79
C ASN A 233 -14.63 -14.52 -27.30
N PHE A 234 -15.59 -15.05 -28.05
CA PHE A 234 -15.52 -16.41 -28.64
C PHE A 234 -14.32 -16.59 -29.61
N ALA A 235 -13.81 -15.50 -30.20
CA ALA A 235 -12.61 -15.50 -31.02
C ALA A 235 -11.32 -15.38 -30.19
N ASN A 236 -11.42 -15.42 -28.87
CA ASN A 236 -10.33 -15.28 -27.90
C ASN A 236 -9.61 -13.92 -27.95
N GLN A 237 -10.32 -12.87 -28.37
CA GLN A 237 -9.83 -11.49 -28.35
C GLN A 237 -10.25 -10.80 -27.04
N PRO A 238 -9.41 -9.92 -26.45
CA PRO A 238 -9.78 -9.18 -25.27
C PRO A 238 -10.94 -8.21 -25.56
N VAL A 239 -11.88 -8.13 -24.63
CA VAL A 239 -12.97 -7.14 -24.61
C VAL A 239 -12.65 -6.13 -23.51
N THR A 240 -12.69 -4.85 -23.84
CA THR A 240 -12.32 -3.76 -22.96
C THR A 240 -13.52 -2.93 -22.51
N VAL A 241 -13.32 -2.08 -21.50
CA VAL A 241 -14.31 -1.08 -21.09
C VAL A 241 -14.68 -0.14 -22.25
N LYS A 242 -13.70 0.21 -23.10
CA LYS A 242 -13.95 1.01 -24.31
C LYS A 242 -14.91 0.32 -25.29
N ASP A 243 -14.79 -1.00 -25.46
CA ASP A 243 -15.70 -1.76 -26.33
C ASP A 243 -17.14 -1.76 -25.78
N LEU A 244 -17.30 -1.72 -24.46
CA LEU A 244 -18.60 -1.54 -23.80
C LEU A 244 -19.11 -0.10 -23.86
N GLY A 245 -18.24 0.90 -24.10
CA GLY A 245 -18.58 2.32 -24.19
C GLY A 245 -18.99 2.97 -22.86
N VAL A 246 -18.47 2.47 -21.73
CA VAL A 246 -18.90 2.89 -20.37
C VAL A 246 -17.82 3.65 -19.57
N GLU A 247 -16.65 3.92 -20.15
CA GLU A 247 -15.55 4.60 -19.49
C GLU A 247 -15.93 5.98 -18.92
N GLY A 248 -16.83 6.70 -19.62
CA GLY A 248 -17.34 7.99 -19.18
C GLY A 248 -18.16 7.89 -17.89
N ALA A 249 -19.05 6.90 -17.82
CA ALA A 249 -19.88 6.64 -16.64
C ALA A 249 -19.02 6.24 -15.42
N LEU A 250 -18.03 5.36 -15.64
CA LEU A 250 -17.09 4.95 -14.58
C LEU A 250 -16.27 6.15 -14.08
N THR A 251 -15.78 7.01 -14.98
CA THR A 251 -15.06 8.23 -14.62
C THR A 251 -15.93 9.18 -13.80
N LEU A 252 -17.21 9.32 -14.17
CA LEU A 252 -18.15 10.16 -13.44
C LEU A 252 -18.36 9.70 -12.00
N LEU A 253 -18.43 8.39 -11.77
CA LEU A 253 -18.55 7.81 -10.42
C LEU A 253 -17.31 8.10 -9.54
N LEU A 254 -16.13 8.26 -10.14
CA LEU A 254 -14.86 8.48 -9.44
C LEU A 254 -14.44 9.95 -9.36
N LYS A 255 -15.11 10.88 -10.01
CA LYS A 255 -14.62 12.27 -10.18
C LYS A 255 -14.33 13.00 -8.87
N ASP A 256 -15.18 12.84 -7.86
CA ASP A 256 -14.98 13.50 -6.56
C ASP A 256 -14.01 12.73 -5.68
N ALA A 257 -14.02 11.41 -5.76
CA ALA A 257 -13.04 10.56 -5.10
C ALA A 257 -11.60 10.86 -5.55
N LEU A 258 -11.39 11.26 -6.81
CA LEU A 258 -10.06 11.52 -7.35
C LEU A 258 -9.31 12.69 -6.67
N LYS A 259 -10.03 13.59 -6.00
CA LYS A 259 -9.46 14.64 -5.17
C LYS A 259 -8.90 14.03 -3.89
N PRO A 260 -7.61 14.24 -3.54
CA PRO A 260 -7.04 13.64 -2.34
C PRO A 260 -7.53 14.32 -1.06
N ASN A 261 -7.45 13.59 0.05
CA ASN A 261 -7.97 14.01 1.33
C ASN A 261 -6.88 14.63 2.20
N LEU A 262 -7.10 15.86 2.67
CA LEU A 262 -6.25 16.55 3.64
C LEU A 262 -6.75 16.29 5.06
N VAL A 263 -5.83 15.91 5.94
CA VAL A 263 -5.98 15.74 7.38
C VAL A 263 -4.73 16.21 8.11
N GLN A 264 -4.59 15.89 9.38
CA GLN A 264 -3.45 16.27 10.21
C GLN A 264 -3.01 15.14 11.13
N THR A 265 -1.81 15.22 11.66
CA THR A 265 -1.34 14.36 12.74
C THR A 265 -1.73 14.93 14.11
N LEU A 266 -1.49 14.18 15.19
CA LEU A 266 -1.63 14.65 16.57
C LEU A 266 -0.81 15.92 16.86
N GLU A 267 0.32 16.12 16.18
CA GLU A 267 1.16 17.32 16.28
C GLU A 267 0.86 18.36 15.18
N ASN A 268 -0.29 18.25 14.52
CA ASN A 268 -0.80 19.13 13.45
C ASN A 268 0.08 19.16 12.19
N THR A 269 0.94 18.19 11.96
CA THR A 269 1.63 18.04 10.68
C THR A 269 0.61 17.67 9.60
N PRO A 270 0.60 18.38 8.44
CA PRO A 270 -0.34 18.07 7.37
C PRO A 270 -0.12 16.66 6.81
N ALA A 271 -1.22 15.96 6.54
CA ALA A 271 -1.18 14.65 5.91
C ALA A 271 -2.23 14.53 4.80
N ILE A 272 -1.86 13.90 3.70
CA ILE A 272 -2.74 13.59 2.57
C ILE A 272 -2.96 12.09 2.55
N ILE A 273 -4.23 11.67 2.60
CA ILE A 273 -4.64 10.26 2.54
C ILE A 273 -5.43 10.05 1.27
N HIS A 274 -5.01 9.09 0.41
CA HIS A 274 -5.70 8.85 -0.85
C HIS A 274 -5.34 7.49 -1.47
N GLY A 275 -6.37 6.67 -1.71
CA GLY A 275 -6.23 5.32 -2.25
C GLY A 275 -5.54 4.35 -1.29
N GLY A 276 -5.77 3.05 -1.45
CA GLY A 276 -5.28 2.06 -0.50
C GLY A 276 -5.06 0.65 -1.08
N PRO A 277 -4.36 0.47 -2.22
CA PRO A 277 -4.15 -0.86 -2.78
C PRO A 277 -3.25 -1.70 -1.86
N PHE A 278 -3.55 -3.01 -1.76
CA PHE A 278 -2.72 -3.94 -1.00
C PHE A 278 -1.39 -4.21 -1.72
N ALA A 279 -0.29 -4.33 -0.96
CA ALA A 279 1.05 -4.54 -1.53
C ALA A 279 1.37 -6.00 -1.87
N ASN A 280 0.65 -6.97 -1.31
CA ASN A 280 0.86 -8.39 -1.60
C ASN A 280 0.06 -8.91 -2.80
N ILE A 281 -0.86 -8.12 -3.35
CA ILE A 281 -1.71 -8.47 -4.51
C ILE A 281 -1.86 -7.32 -5.53
N ALA A 282 -1.48 -6.10 -5.18
CA ALA A 282 -1.45 -4.92 -6.03
C ALA A 282 -0.16 -4.12 -5.76
N HIS A 283 -0.05 -2.88 -6.23
CA HIS A 283 1.21 -2.11 -6.10
C HIS A 283 1.46 -1.50 -4.71
N GLY A 284 0.46 -1.45 -3.82
CA GLY A 284 0.66 -1.21 -2.39
C GLY A 284 1.10 0.20 -1.97
N CYS A 285 0.82 1.22 -2.78
CA CYS A 285 1.20 2.61 -2.52
C CYS A 285 -0.03 3.52 -2.58
N ASN A 286 0.00 4.65 -1.85
CA ASN A 286 -1.02 5.68 -2.05
C ASN A 286 -0.98 6.24 -3.48
N SER A 287 -1.95 7.10 -3.84
CA SER A 287 -2.06 7.58 -5.21
C SER A 287 -0.87 8.41 -5.67
N VAL A 288 -0.62 8.43 -6.97
CA VAL A 288 0.31 9.36 -7.63
C VAL A 288 -0.08 10.80 -7.31
N ILE A 289 -1.38 11.12 -7.43
CA ILE A 289 -1.91 12.45 -7.12
C ILE A 289 -1.56 12.89 -5.70
N ALA A 290 -1.74 12.03 -4.68
CA ALA A 290 -1.42 12.39 -3.30
C ALA A 290 0.07 12.67 -3.10
N THR A 291 0.95 11.83 -3.62
CA THR A 291 2.39 12.00 -3.46
C THR A 291 2.92 13.23 -4.22
N THR A 292 2.46 13.43 -5.47
CA THR A 292 2.89 14.59 -6.26
C THR A 292 2.31 15.91 -5.74
N MET A 293 1.06 15.90 -5.25
CA MET A 293 0.48 17.08 -4.59
C MET A 293 1.20 17.41 -3.29
N ALA A 294 1.54 16.42 -2.47
CA ALA A 294 2.36 16.61 -1.29
C ALA A 294 3.73 17.23 -1.64
N ALA A 295 4.34 16.80 -2.75
CA ALA A 295 5.61 17.35 -3.22
C ALA A 295 5.47 18.81 -3.71
N LYS A 296 4.33 19.21 -4.28
CA LYS A 296 4.07 20.62 -4.62
C LYS A 296 3.81 21.51 -3.40
N LEU A 297 3.30 20.94 -2.31
CA LEU A 297 2.88 21.70 -1.12
C LEU A 297 3.95 21.77 -0.02
N GLY A 298 4.90 20.86 0.00
CA GLY A 298 5.95 20.77 1.03
C GLY A 298 7.35 20.64 0.45
N ASP A 299 8.36 20.97 1.26
CA ASP A 299 9.77 20.77 0.89
C ASP A 299 10.18 19.29 1.00
N TYR A 300 9.48 18.55 1.86
CA TYR A 300 9.66 17.11 2.07
C TYR A 300 8.33 16.38 2.08
N VAL A 301 8.32 15.20 1.49
CA VAL A 301 7.19 14.27 1.51
C VAL A 301 7.64 12.99 2.18
N ILE A 302 6.96 12.62 3.26
CA ILE A 302 7.18 11.32 3.91
C ILE A 302 6.02 10.40 3.49
N THR A 303 6.36 9.34 2.78
CA THR A 303 5.35 8.39 2.28
C THR A 303 5.76 6.95 2.57
N GLU A 304 4.82 6.02 2.47
CA GLU A 304 5.09 4.60 2.72
C GLU A 304 4.66 3.69 1.57
N ALA A 305 5.28 2.52 1.52
CA ALA A 305 4.84 1.40 0.71
C ALA A 305 4.47 0.21 1.59
N GLY A 306 3.49 -0.58 1.19
CA GLY A 306 2.95 -1.67 2.01
C GLY A 306 3.93 -2.81 2.25
N PHE A 307 3.92 -3.40 3.43
CA PHE A 307 4.78 -4.51 3.84
C PHE A 307 6.27 -4.21 3.75
N GLY A 308 7.08 -5.19 3.33
CA GLY A 308 8.52 -5.09 3.25
C GLY A 308 9.05 -4.51 1.93
N ALA A 309 10.37 -4.29 1.91
CA ALA A 309 11.03 -3.76 0.72
C ALA A 309 10.94 -4.72 -0.48
N ASP A 310 10.73 -5.99 -0.22
CA ASP A 310 10.52 -7.05 -1.22
C ASP A 310 9.15 -6.99 -1.91
N LEU A 311 8.20 -6.22 -1.38
CA LEU A 311 6.86 -6.05 -1.95
C LEU A 311 6.56 -4.59 -2.26
N GLY A 312 6.24 -3.80 -1.22
CA GLY A 312 5.76 -2.44 -1.44
C GLY A 312 6.82 -1.50 -1.99
N ALA A 313 8.06 -1.52 -1.47
CA ALA A 313 9.09 -0.63 -1.97
C ALA A 313 9.54 -1.00 -3.39
N GLU A 314 9.67 -2.27 -3.72
CA GLU A 314 9.94 -2.72 -5.10
C GLU A 314 8.89 -2.14 -6.06
N LYS A 315 7.60 -2.28 -5.73
CA LYS A 315 6.51 -1.78 -6.58
C LYS A 315 6.40 -0.26 -6.60
N PHE A 316 6.73 0.40 -5.49
CA PHE A 316 6.85 1.85 -5.50
C PHE A 316 7.92 2.28 -6.51
N LEU A 317 9.09 1.65 -6.48
CA LEU A 317 10.24 2.00 -7.30
C LEU A 317 10.08 1.56 -8.77
N ASP A 318 9.60 0.34 -9.04
CA ASP A 318 9.46 -0.18 -10.40
C ASP A 318 8.15 0.21 -11.11
N ILE A 319 7.07 0.50 -10.37
CA ILE A 319 5.75 0.80 -10.95
C ILE A 319 5.38 2.27 -10.72
N LYS A 320 5.19 2.70 -9.45
CA LYS A 320 4.66 4.03 -9.14
C LYS A 320 5.62 5.15 -9.50
N ALA A 321 6.87 5.04 -9.09
CA ALA A 321 7.90 6.05 -9.36
C ALA A 321 8.12 6.23 -10.86
N ARG A 322 8.10 5.14 -11.61
CA ARG A 322 8.19 5.13 -13.08
C ARG A 322 6.98 5.81 -13.72
N ALA A 323 5.76 5.47 -13.28
CA ALA A 323 4.51 6.04 -13.81
C ALA A 323 4.36 7.54 -13.51
N ALA A 324 4.86 8.00 -12.37
CA ALA A 324 4.72 9.37 -11.89
C ALA A 324 5.92 10.27 -12.17
N GLY A 325 7.03 9.73 -12.68
CA GLY A 325 8.30 10.47 -12.80
C GLY A 325 8.90 10.87 -11.45
N ILE A 326 8.55 10.17 -10.36
CA ILE A 326 9.05 10.45 -9.01
C ILE A 326 10.42 9.79 -8.82
N LYS A 327 11.35 10.54 -8.23
CA LYS A 327 12.63 10.02 -7.75
C LYS A 327 12.69 10.13 -6.23
N PRO A 328 12.59 9.01 -5.47
CA PRO A 328 12.78 9.07 -4.02
C PRO A 328 14.20 9.52 -3.69
N GLU A 329 14.34 10.45 -2.75
CA GLU A 329 15.66 10.98 -2.35
C GLU A 329 16.34 10.13 -1.27
N ALA A 330 15.55 9.42 -0.47
CA ALA A 330 16.03 8.45 0.51
C ALA A 330 14.96 7.41 0.82
N VAL A 331 15.38 6.27 1.34
CA VAL A 331 14.53 5.20 1.86
C VAL A 331 14.81 4.98 3.34
N VAL A 332 13.76 4.86 4.15
CA VAL A 332 13.84 4.42 5.54
C VAL A 332 13.39 2.96 5.62
N ILE A 333 14.27 2.09 6.12
CA ILE A 333 13.98 0.65 6.31
C ILE A 333 13.66 0.45 7.79
N VAL A 334 12.40 0.22 8.12
CA VAL A 334 11.96 -0.07 9.48
C VAL A 334 12.29 -1.51 9.82
N ALA A 335 13.03 -1.71 10.90
CA ALA A 335 13.34 -3.01 11.46
C ALA A 335 12.85 -3.09 12.91
N THR A 336 12.35 -4.25 13.33
CA THR A 336 11.98 -4.52 14.72
C THR A 336 12.71 -5.73 15.23
N ILE A 337 13.12 -5.68 16.50
CA ILE A 337 13.80 -6.80 17.16
C ILE A 337 12.93 -8.05 17.13
N ARG A 338 11.63 -7.92 17.38
CA ARG A 338 10.71 -9.07 17.34
C ARG A 338 10.61 -9.73 15.97
N ALA A 339 10.56 -8.95 14.86
CA ALA A 339 10.52 -9.52 13.53
C ALA A 339 11.83 -10.24 13.21
N LEU A 340 12.96 -9.64 13.55
CA LEU A 340 14.28 -10.26 13.36
C LEU A 340 14.42 -11.55 14.18
N LYS A 341 13.98 -11.58 15.44
CA LYS A 341 13.96 -12.82 16.25
C LYS A 341 13.09 -13.90 15.62
N MET A 342 11.90 -13.53 15.11
CA MET A 342 11.04 -14.48 14.38
C MET A 342 11.73 -15.04 13.14
N HIS A 343 12.38 -14.18 12.37
CA HIS A 343 13.19 -14.60 11.22
C HIS A 343 14.43 -15.43 11.61
N GLY A 344 14.91 -15.28 12.84
CA GLY A 344 15.94 -16.13 13.44
C GLY A 344 15.43 -17.44 14.03
N GLY A 345 14.11 -17.73 13.93
CA GLY A 345 13.51 -19.00 14.32
C GLY A 345 12.78 -19.01 15.67
N VAL A 346 12.59 -17.85 16.34
CA VAL A 346 11.81 -17.76 17.58
C VAL A 346 10.30 -17.87 17.30
N ALA A 347 9.60 -18.68 18.08
CA ALA A 347 8.15 -18.83 17.99
C ALA A 347 7.43 -17.52 18.40
N LYS A 348 6.23 -17.29 17.84
CA LYS A 348 5.49 -16.02 17.99
C LYS A 348 5.16 -15.66 19.43
N ASP A 349 4.86 -16.66 20.27
CA ASP A 349 4.53 -16.52 21.67
C ASP A 349 5.75 -16.20 22.57
N GLN A 350 6.98 -16.43 22.06
CA GLN A 350 8.24 -16.20 22.76
C GLN A 350 8.98 -14.92 22.33
N LEU A 351 8.42 -14.14 21.39
CA LEU A 351 9.07 -12.94 20.85
C LEU A 351 9.32 -11.82 21.88
N LYS A 352 8.68 -11.89 23.05
CA LYS A 352 8.87 -10.93 24.14
C LYS A 352 10.09 -11.23 25.01
N GLU A 353 10.65 -12.44 24.92
CA GLU A 353 11.82 -12.87 25.66
C GLU A 353 13.10 -12.43 24.94
N GLU A 354 14.13 -12.04 25.70
CA GLU A 354 15.44 -11.70 25.14
C GLU A 354 16.05 -12.91 24.42
N ASN A 355 16.52 -12.69 23.20
CA ASN A 355 17.21 -13.75 22.44
C ASN A 355 18.15 -13.12 21.38
N VAL A 356 19.34 -12.74 21.80
CA VAL A 356 20.37 -12.12 20.94
C VAL A 356 20.86 -13.10 19.85
N ASP A 357 20.95 -14.41 20.15
CA ASP A 357 21.40 -15.41 19.16
C ASP A 357 20.40 -15.55 18.01
N ALA A 358 19.11 -15.55 18.30
CA ALA A 358 18.08 -15.57 17.27
C ALA A 358 18.04 -14.24 16.50
N LEU A 359 18.21 -13.12 17.21
CA LEU A 359 18.34 -11.81 16.56
C LEU A 359 19.48 -11.83 15.55
N ALA A 360 20.66 -12.32 15.94
CA ALA A 360 21.84 -12.44 15.08
C ALA A 360 21.55 -13.22 13.79
N LYS A 361 20.84 -14.35 13.90
CA LYS A 361 20.42 -15.14 12.73
C LYS A 361 19.41 -14.39 11.85
N GLY A 362 18.51 -13.64 12.46
CA GLY A 362 17.49 -12.89 11.75
C GLY A 362 18.02 -11.67 10.98
N MET A 363 19.24 -11.21 11.31
CA MET A 363 19.89 -10.09 10.62
C MET A 363 20.06 -10.32 9.12
N GLU A 364 20.12 -11.58 8.67
CA GLU A 364 20.19 -11.94 7.25
C GLU A 364 18.95 -11.47 6.48
N ASN A 365 17.77 -11.42 7.14
CA ASN A 365 16.56 -10.86 6.53
C ASN A 365 16.73 -9.35 6.31
N LEU A 366 17.18 -8.60 7.31
CA LEU A 366 17.47 -7.17 7.18
C LEU A 366 18.53 -6.92 6.09
N GLN A 367 19.61 -7.71 6.08
CA GLN A 367 20.67 -7.59 5.07
C GLN A 367 20.09 -7.71 3.66
N LYS A 368 19.18 -8.65 3.41
CA LYS A 368 18.57 -8.81 2.08
C LYS A 368 17.69 -7.62 1.70
N HIS A 369 16.94 -7.03 2.65
CA HIS A 369 16.17 -5.82 2.39
C HIS A 369 17.07 -4.61 2.10
N VAL A 370 18.21 -4.48 2.78
CA VAL A 370 19.23 -3.46 2.48
C VAL A 370 19.75 -3.63 1.06
N GLU A 371 20.17 -4.86 0.70
CA GLU A 371 20.64 -5.17 -0.67
C GLU A 371 19.59 -4.85 -1.74
N THR A 372 18.33 -5.10 -1.43
CA THR A 372 17.22 -4.75 -2.34
C THR A 372 17.18 -3.24 -2.60
N ILE A 373 17.24 -2.40 -1.57
CA ILE A 373 17.24 -0.94 -1.74
C ILE A 373 18.53 -0.47 -2.43
N GLN A 374 19.68 -1.04 -2.08
CA GLN A 374 20.95 -0.74 -2.75
C GLN A 374 20.91 -1.04 -4.25
N SER A 375 20.20 -2.10 -4.67
CA SER A 375 20.07 -2.47 -6.08
C SER A 375 19.30 -1.44 -6.91
N PHE A 376 18.48 -0.60 -6.26
CA PHE A 376 17.83 0.56 -6.88
C PHE A 376 18.68 1.83 -6.86
N GLY A 377 19.82 1.82 -6.16
CA GLY A 377 20.74 2.97 -6.07
C GLY A 377 20.22 4.13 -5.22
N VAL A 378 19.27 3.91 -4.32
CA VAL A 378 18.71 4.95 -3.43
C VAL A 378 19.41 4.93 -2.07
N PRO A 379 19.85 6.09 -1.52
CA PRO A 379 20.36 6.18 -0.16
C PRO A 379 19.33 5.71 0.87
N PHE A 380 19.78 5.13 1.99
CA PHE A 380 18.87 4.60 3.01
C PHE A 380 19.35 4.83 4.43
N VAL A 381 18.40 4.80 5.36
CA VAL A 381 18.61 4.79 6.80
C VAL A 381 17.80 3.65 7.41
N ILE A 382 18.38 2.91 8.34
CA ILE A 382 17.67 1.87 9.10
C ILE A 382 17.04 2.51 10.34
N ALA A 383 15.73 2.34 10.51
CA ALA A 383 14.99 2.78 11.68
C ALA A 383 14.67 1.57 12.56
N ILE A 384 15.24 1.52 13.75
CA ILE A 384 14.90 0.53 14.77
C ILE A 384 13.63 1.02 15.47
N ASN A 385 12.48 0.42 15.17
CA ASN A 385 11.25 0.76 15.87
C ASN A 385 11.17 -0.01 17.17
N LYS A 386 11.52 0.67 18.29
CA LYS A 386 11.62 0.09 19.62
C LYS A 386 10.24 -0.22 20.21
N PHE A 387 10.09 -1.43 20.73
CA PHE A 387 8.95 -1.83 21.55
C PHE A 387 9.34 -1.94 23.03
N ILE A 388 8.36 -1.81 23.91
CA ILE A 388 8.59 -1.84 25.38
C ILE A 388 9.23 -3.14 25.86
N THR A 389 9.13 -4.21 25.10
CA THR A 389 9.70 -5.53 25.41
C THR A 389 11.12 -5.72 24.90
N ASP A 390 11.65 -4.79 24.11
CA ASP A 390 12.99 -4.90 23.53
C ASP A 390 14.02 -4.56 24.59
N THR A 391 15.04 -5.41 24.74
CA THR A 391 16.09 -5.22 25.75
C THR A 391 17.22 -4.35 25.21
N ASP A 392 17.96 -3.72 26.13
CA ASP A 392 19.10 -2.87 25.75
C ASP A 392 20.19 -3.69 25.04
N ALA A 393 20.37 -4.96 25.40
CA ALA A 393 21.34 -5.86 24.75
C ALA A 393 20.94 -6.13 23.28
N GLU A 394 19.68 -6.37 23.02
CA GLU A 394 19.17 -6.60 21.64
C GLU A 394 19.27 -5.32 20.80
N VAL A 395 18.92 -4.16 21.37
CA VAL A 395 19.06 -2.85 20.70
C VAL A 395 20.52 -2.56 20.38
N ALA A 396 21.42 -2.74 21.35
CA ALA A 396 22.85 -2.50 21.17
C ALA A 396 23.43 -3.41 20.07
N TYR A 397 23.06 -4.71 20.06
CA TYR A 397 23.50 -5.64 19.04
C TYR A 397 23.12 -5.19 17.63
N LEU A 398 21.86 -4.80 17.43
CA LEU A 398 21.37 -4.33 16.13
C LEU A 398 22.08 -3.03 15.69
N GLN A 399 22.29 -2.08 16.61
CA GLN A 399 23.01 -0.84 16.31
C GLN A 399 24.47 -1.12 15.95
N GLU A 400 25.17 -1.98 16.69
CA GLU A 400 26.56 -2.36 16.43
C GLU A 400 26.69 -3.04 15.07
N TRP A 401 25.80 -4.00 14.76
CA TRP A 401 25.77 -4.66 13.46
C TRP A 401 25.62 -3.69 12.28
N CYS A 402 24.77 -2.65 12.41
CA CYS A 402 24.62 -1.60 11.41
C CYS A 402 25.89 -0.74 11.30
N ASN A 403 26.46 -0.33 12.42
CA ASN A 403 27.66 0.52 12.47
C ASN A 403 28.89 -0.17 11.85
N GLU A 404 29.09 -1.45 12.12
CA GLU A 404 30.17 -2.26 11.51
C GLU A 404 30.11 -2.29 9.98
N ARG A 405 28.92 -2.15 9.41
CA ARG A 405 28.66 -2.13 7.95
C ARG A 405 28.60 -0.73 7.36
N GLY A 406 28.76 0.30 8.20
CA GLY A 406 28.66 1.69 7.79
C GLY A 406 27.24 2.12 7.42
N TYR A 407 26.22 1.39 7.87
CA TYR A 407 24.83 1.76 7.64
C TYR A 407 24.36 2.82 8.62
N ALA A 408 23.74 3.88 8.12
CA ALA A 408 23.08 4.85 8.98
C ALA A 408 21.91 4.19 9.71
N VAL A 409 21.89 4.29 11.04
CA VAL A 409 20.87 3.66 11.89
C VAL A 409 20.39 4.61 12.96
N SER A 410 19.09 4.60 13.25
CA SER A 410 18.45 5.39 14.30
C SER A 410 17.52 4.53 15.14
N LEU A 411 17.59 4.66 16.45
CA LEU A 411 16.58 4.13 17.38
C LEU A 411 15.40 5.09 17.39
N THR A 412 14.19 4.59 17.12
CA THR A 412 12.98 5.42 17.11
C THR A 412 12.04 5.05 18.24
N GLU A 413 11.52 6.07 18.92
CA GLU A 413 10.55 5.96 20.02
C GLU A 413 9.29 6.79 19.70
N VAL A 414 8.92 6.83 18.42
CA VAL A 414 7.86 7.71 17.92
C VAL A 414 6.46 7.32 18.42
N TRP A 415 6.24 6.04 18.77
CA TRP A 415 4.98 5.61 19.37
C TRP A 415 4.73 6.33 20.71
N GLU A 416 5.75 6.41 21.56
CA GLU A 416 5.67 6.98 22.91
C GLU A 416 5.85 8.51 22.91
N LYS A 417 6.75 9.02 22.06
CA LYS A 417 7.25 10.42 22.12
C LYS A 417 6.84 11.28 20.91
N GLY A 418 6.00 10.75 20.02
CA GLY A 418 5.62 11.46 18.80
C GLY A 418 6.82 11.87 17.96
N GLY A 419 6.77 13.06 17.36
CA GLY A 419 7.86 13.59 16.53
C GLY A 419 9.20 13.72 17.25
N GLN A 420 9.20 13.97 18.56
CA GLN A 420 10.44 14.04 19.34
C GLN A 420 11.22 12.73 19.32
N GLY A 421 10.51 11.59 19.32
CA GLY A 421 11.12 10.26 19.23
C GLY A 421 11.71 9.92 17.87
N GLY A 422 11.51 10.76 16.85
CA GLY A 422 11.98 10.59 15.48
C GLY A 422 13.04 11.61 15.02
N VAL A 423 13.45 12.56 15.87
CA VAL A 423 14.36 13.66 15.48
C VAL A 423 15.71 13.14 14.97
N ASP A 424 16.34 12.20 15.68
CA ASP A 424 17.61 11.59 15.24
C ASP A 424 17.47 10.89 13.89
N LEU A 425 16.34 10.21 13.65
CA LEU A 425 16.05 9.60 12.34
C LEU A 425 15.93 10.67 11.25
N ALA A 426 15.20 11.76 11.52
CA ALA A 426 15.01 12.85 10.56
C ALA A 426 16.35 13.51 10.17
N GLU A 427 17.23 13.78 11.16
CA GLU A 427 18.55 14.34 10.92
C GLU A 427 19.45 13.40 10.09
N LYS A 428 19.39 12.09 10.35
CA LYS A 428 20.15 11.09 9.58
C LYS A 428 19.63 10.98 8.15
N VAL A 429 18.31 11.00 7.94
CA VAL A 429 17.71 11.02 6.59
C VAL A 429 18.16 12.27 5.82
N LEU A 430 18.13 13.45 6.43
CA LEU A 430 18.62 14.68 5.82
C LEU A 430 20.09 14.57 5.43
N LYS A 431 20.91 14.03 6.32
CA LYS A 431 22.35 13.81 6.06
C LYS A 431 22.60 12.88 4.87
N GLU A 432 21.83 11.78 4.75
CA GLU A 432 21.93 10.89 3.58
C GLU A 432 21.52 11.61 2.28
N ILE A 433 20.45 12.41 2.32
CA ILE A 433 20.01 13.20 1.17
C ILE A 433 21.08 14.24 0.76
N GLU A 434 21.72 14.88 1.74
CA GLU A 434 22.74 15.94 1.50
C GLU A 434 24.04 15.38 0.90
N LYS A 435 24.34 14.10 1.06
CA LYS A 435 25.50 13.46 0.38
C LYS A 435 25.36 13.48 -1.15
N GLY A 436 24.15 13.56 -1.70
CA GLY A 436 23.91 13.61 -3.14
C GLY A 436 24.26 12.33 -3.90
N GLU A 437 24.33 11.20 -3.22
CA GLU A 437 24.73 9.90 -3.79
C GLU A 437 23.53 9.09 -4.34
N ASN A 438 22.45 9.76 -4.74
CA ASN A 438 21.25 9.10 -5.24
C ASN A 438 21.36 8.77 -6.73
N ASN A 439 21.50 7.47 -7.02
CA ASN A 439 21.61 6.91 -8.37
C ASN A 439 20.38 6.04 -8.71
N TYR A 440 19.19 6.45 -8.24
CA TYR A 440 17.96 5.69 -8.46
C TYR A 440 17.77 5.30 -9.93
N ALA A 441 17.56 4.02 -10.15
CA ALA A 441 17.10 3.43 -11.40
C ALA A 441 16.18 2.24 -11.12
N PRO A 442 15.14 2.02 -11.94
CA PRO A 442 14.34 0.79 -11.87
C PRO A 442 15.19 -0.47 -12.12
N LEU A 443 14.74 -1.62 -11.62
CA LEU A 443 15.50 -2.88 -11.69
C LEU A 443 15.63 -3.45 -13.11
N TYR A 444 14.74 -3.09 -13.99
CA TYR A 444 14.68 -3.61 -15.37
C TYR A 444 14.11 -2.59 -16.35
N GLU A 445 14.49 -2.73 -17.61
CA GLU A 445 13.91 -1.96 -18.71
C GLU A 445 12.57 -2.57 -19.16
N LEU A 446 11.62 -1.72 -19.60
CA LEU A 446 10.28 -2.18 -19.98
C LEU A 446 10.26 -3.03 -21.26
N GLU A 447 11.27 -2.89 -22.09
CA GLU A 447 11.43 -3.63 -23.35
C GLU A 447 11.84 -5.09 -23.17
N LEU A 448 12.30 -5.47 -21.99
CA LEU A 448 12.61 -6.87 -21.70
C LEU A 448 11.35 -7.75 -21.78
N PRO A 449 11.47 -9.03 -22.18
CA PRO A 449 10.38 -10.00 -22.11
C PRO A 449 9.78 -10.08 -20.69
N LEU A 450 8.48 -10.35 -20.58
CA LEU A 450 7.79 -10.46 -19.28
C LEU A 450 8.47 -11.47 -18.36
N GLU A 451 8.90 -12.63 -18.92
CA GLU A 451 9.61 -13.67 -18.16
C GLU A 451 10.91 -13.14 -17.54
N GLU A 452 11.70 -12.33 -18.29
CA GLU A 452 12.97 -11.79 -17.80
C GLU A 452 12.75 -10.73 -16.71
N LYS A 453 11.68 -9.92 -16.79
CA LYS A 453 11.30 -8.98 -15.73
C LYS A 453 10.96 -9.71 -14.44
N ILE A 454 10.13 -10.77 -14.53
CA ILE A 454 9.75 -11.62 -13.39
C ILE A 454 11.00 -12.27 -12.78
N ARG A 455 11.90 -12.83 -13.62
CA ARG A 455 13.17 -13.42 -13.19
C ARG A 455 14.05 -12.40 -12.48
N THR A 456 14.16 -11.19 -13.02
CA THR A 456 14.95 -10.11 -12.42
C THR A 456 14.46 -9.77 -11.01
N ILE A 457 13.14 -9.61 -10.82
CA ILE A 457 12.56 -9.37 -9.49
C ILE A 457 12.85 -10.55 -8.57
N ALA A 458 12.56 -11.77 -8.99
CA ALA A 458 12.75 -12.96 -8.17
C ALA A 458 14.21 -13.14 -7.71
N GLN A 459 15.17 -12.92 -8.58
CA GLN A 459 16.59 -13.06 -8.25
C GLN A 459 17.13 -11.87 -7.44
N LYS A 460 16.92 -10.64 -7.89
CA LYS A 460 17.51 -9.46 -7.24
C LYS A 460 16.81 -9.09 -5.93
N VAL A 461 15.49 -9.22 -5.87
CA VAL A 461 14.70 -8.80 -4.69
C VAL A 461 14.50 -9.95 -3.70
N TYR A 462 14.10 -11.13 -4.19
CA TYR A 462 13.79 -12.25 -3.30
C TYR A 462 15.01 -13.14 -3.01
N GLY A 463 16.04 -13.10 -3.84
CA GLY A 463 17.19 -13.98 -3.72
C GLY A 463 16.91 -15.41 -4.23
N ALA A 464 15.89 -15.58 -5.06
CA ALA A 464 15.56 -16.85 -5.69
C ALA A 464 16.67 -17.28 -6.66
N LYS A 465 16.84 -18.61 -6.80
CA LYS A 465 17.74 -19.18 -7.80
C LYS A 465 17.19 -18.98 -9.21
N ASP A 466 15.90 -19.21 -9.41
CA ASP A 466 15.21 -19.06 -10.69
C ASP A 466 13.68 -19.00 -10.48
N ILE A 467 12.94 -18.96 -11.60
CA ILE A 467 11.49 -18.99 -11.64
C ILE A 467 11.01 -20.19 -12.46
N GLU A 468 9.79 -20.64 -12.19
CA GLU A 468 9.08 -21.60 -13.02
C GLU A 468 7.63 -21.17 -13.24
N PHE A 469 7.03 -21.59 -14.35
CA PHE A 469 5.65 -21.27 -14.69
C PHE A 469 4.79 -22.52 -14.67
N ALA A 470 3.70 -22.48 -13.91
CA ALA A 470 2.64 -23.47 -14.04
C ALA A 470 2.07 -23.47 -15.48
N PRO A 471 1.50 -24.58 -15.97
CA PRO A 471 0.99 -24.66 -17.35
C PRO A 471 0.01 -23.54 -17.74
N LYS A 472 -0.84 -23.11 -16.80
CA LYS A 472 -1.77 -21.99 -17.00
C LYS A 472 -1.01 -20.67 -17.21
N ALA A 473 -0.06 -20.37 -16.34
CA ALA A 473 0.74 -19.16 -16.41
C ALA A 473 1.59 -19.09 -17.69
N ARG A 474 2.14 -20.24 -18.13
CA ARG A 474 2.92 -20.32 -19.39
C ARG A 474 2.05 -19.99 -20.61
N LYS A 475 0.80 -20.45 -20.66
CA LYS A 475 -0.14 -20.10 -21.72
C LYS A 475 -0.51 -18.63 -21.69
N GLN A 476 -0.75 -18.07 -20.50
CA GLN A 476 -1.08 -16.65 -20.32
C GLN A 476 0.10 -15.76 -20.71
N LEU A 477 1.35 -16.15 -20.39
CA LEU A 477 2.54 -15.43 -20.79
C LEU A 477 2.60 -15.26 -22.32
N ALA A 478 2.48 -16.38 -23.07
CA ALA A 478 2.48 -16.34 -24.53
C ALA A 478 1.29 -15.53 -25.10
N GLN A 479 0.12 -15.61 -24.48
CA GLN A 479 -1.04 -14.81 -24.85
C GLN A 479 -0.78 -13.33 -24.68
N PHE A 480 -0.27 -12.88 -23.52
CA PHE A 480 -0.06 -11.47 -23.21
C PHE A 480 1.04 -10.85 -24.08
N GLU A 481 2.07 -11.63 -24.42
CA GLU A 481 3.09 -11.21 -25.40
C GLU A 481 2.46 -11.04 -26.79
N GLY A 482 1.58 -11.96 -27.20
CA GLY A 482 0.83 -11.88 -28.45
C GLY A 482 -0.15 -10.69 -28.53
N GLU A 483 -0.69 -10.26 -27.38
CA GLU A 483 -1.55 -9.06 -27.25
C GLU A 483 -0.75 -7.75 -27.25
N GLY A 484 0.57 -7.81 -27.26
CA GLY A 484 1.44 -6.64 -27.26
C GLY A 484 1.66 -5.99 -25.89
N TRP A 485 1.45 -6.73 -24.81
CA TRP A 485 1.59 -6.24 -23.43
C TRP A 485 2.98 -6.48 -22.83
N SER A 486 3.95 -6.86 -23.65
CA SER A 486 5.32 -7.15 -23.21
C SER A 486 6.02 -5.97 -22.52
N ASN A 487 5.68 -4.73 -22.89
CA ASN A 487 6.31 -3.51 -22.36
C ASN A 487 5.72 -3.04 -21.00
N LEU A 488 4.83 -3.81 -20.40
CA LEU A 488 4.27 -3.46 -19.10
C LEU A 488 5.18 -3.93 -17.96
N PRO A 489 5.27 -3.18 -16.84
CA PRO A 489 5.95 -3.63 -15.63
C PRO A 489 5.20 -4.80 -14.97
N ILE A 490 5.90 -5.48 -14.08
CA ILE A 490 5.39 -6.64 -13.34
C ILE A 490 5.01 -6.23 -11.92
N CYS A 491 3.81 -6.66 -11.49
CA CYS A 491 3.36 -6.59 -10.11
C CYS A 491 3.35 -8.01 -9.52
N MET A 492 4.39 -8.37 -8.76
CA MET A 492 4.47 -9.69 -8.11
C MET A 492 3.49 -9.77 -6.94
N ALA A 493 2.62 -10.76 -6.94
CA ALA A 493 1.71 -11.07 -5.83
C ALA A 493 2.23 -12.31 -5.08
N LYS A 494 2.72 -12.11 -3.86
CA LYS A 494 3.28 -13.17 -3.02
C LYS A 494 2.99 -12.92 -1.53
N THR A 495 3.31 -13.91 -0.70
CA THR A 495 3.24 -13.76 0.76
C THR A 495 4.14 -12.62 1.26
N GLN A 496 3.65 -11.86 2.24
CA GLN A 496 4.43 -10.81 2.90
C GLN A 496 5.37 -11.33 4.00
N TYR A 497 5.22 -12.59 4.41
CA TYR A 497 5.92 -13.14 5.57
C TYR A 497 7.27 -13.78 5.25
N SER A 498 7.62 -13.90 4.00
CA SER A 498 8.87 -14.50 3.55
C SER A 498 9.40 -13.78 2.31
N LEU A 499 10.70 -13.82 2.10
CA LEU A 499 11.34 -13.44 0.83
C LEU A 499 10.96 -14.42 -0.30
N SER A 500 10.63 -15.68 0.02
CA SER A 500 10.15 -16.65 -0.98
C SER A 500 8.61 -16.55 -1.17
N ASP A 501 8.07 -17.38 -2.05
CA ASP A 501 6.63 -17.60 -2.24
C ASP A 501 6.01 -18.57 -1.21
N ASP A 502 6.83 -19.12 -0.29
CA ASP A 502 6.43 -19.97 0.83
C ASP A 502 6.55 -19.20 2.17
N ALA A 503 5.42 -18.92 2.79
CA ALA A 503 5.36 -18.15 4.05
C ALA A 503 6.07 -18.83 5.24
N THR A 504 6.42 -20.11 5.14
CA THR A 504 7.11 -20.86 6.20
C THR A 504 8.62 -20.70 6.15
N LYS A 505 9.18 -20.25 5.02
CA LYS A 505 10.61 -20.03 4.84
C LYS A 505 11.01 -18.67 5.37
N LEU A 506 11.35 -18.62 6.66
CA LEU A 506 11.76 -17.41 7.36
C LEU A 506 13.24 -17.04 7.10
N GLY A 507 13.65 -15.86 7.56
CA GLY A 507 15.03 -15.38 7.45
C GLY A 507 15.40 -15.01 6.01
N ARG A 508 16.50 -15.56 5.52
CA ARG A 508 16.99 -15.39 4.15
C ARG A 508 17.07 -16.74 3.46
N PRO A 509 15.96 -17.25 2.90
CA PRO A 509 15.99 -18.51 2.15
C PRO A 509 16.92 -18.42 0.93
N SER A 510 17.56 -19.53 0.60
CA SER A 510 18.45 -19.68 -0.57
C SER A 510 18.04 -20.89 -1.41
N ASP A 511 18.54 -20.95 -2.64
CA ASP A 511 18.36 -22.09 -3.57
C ASP A 511 16.90 -22.45 -3.87
N PHE A 512 15.96 -21.53 -3.68
CA PHE A 512 14.55 -21.75 -3.98
C PHE A 512 14.18 -21.25 -5.39
N ILE A 513 13.11 -21.82 -5.92
CA ILE A 513 12.50 -21.43 -7.19
C ILE A 513 11.15 -20.79 -6.86
N VAL A 514 10.85 -19.64 -7.48
CA VAL A 514 9.53 -18.99 -7.36
C VAL A 514 8.61 -19.54 -8.44
N THR A 515 7.48 -20.10 -8.03
CA THR A 515 6.49 -20.66 -8.95
C THR A 515 5.43 -19.63 -9.32
N ILE A 516 5.40 -19.23 -10.59
CA ILE A 516 4.34 -18.38 -11.14
C ILE A 516 3.14 -19.26 -11.50
N ARG A 517 2.09 -19.15 -10.70
CA ARG A 517 0.87 -19.96 -10.84
C ARG A 517 -0.05 -19.44 -11.93
N GLU A 518 -0.18 -18.13 -12.02
CA GLU A 518 -1.11 -17.44 -12.91
C GLU A 518 -0.62 -16.02 -13.20
N LEU A 519 -0.92 -15.53 -14.39
CA LEU A 519 -0.77 -14.13 -14.75
C LEU A 519 -2.16 -13.49 -14.92
N LYS A 520 -2.33 -12.25 -14.45
CA LYS A 520 -3.56 -11.47 -14.66
C LYS A 520 -3.23 -10.16 -15.35
N PRO A 521 -4.01 -9.77 -16.38
CA PRO A 521 -3.84 -8.47 -17.01
C PRO A 521 -4.47 -7.39 -16.14
N SER A 522 -3.71 -6.35 -15.79
CA SER A 522 -4.18 -5.09 -15.20
C SER A 522 -3.83 -3.96 -16.16
N ILE A 523 -4.42 -4.00 -17.34
CA ILE A 523 -4.04 -3.17 -18.48
C ILE A 523 -4.47 -1.71 -18.28
N GLY A 524 -5.57 -1.48 -17.60
CA GLY A 524 -5.99 -0.14 -17.19
C GLY A 524 -4.98 0.48 -16.22
N ALA A 525 -4.55 -0.26 -15.22
CA ALA A 525 -3.51 0.16 -14.29
C ALA A 525 -2.14 0.28 -14.97
N GLY A 526 -1.88 -0.52 -16.01
CA GLY A 526 -0.65 -0.50 -16.78
C GLY A 526 0.43 -1.42 -16.22
N PHE A 527 0.06 -2.60 -15.72
CA PHE A 527 1.00 -3.66 -15.30
C PHE A 527 0.40 -5.06 -15.47
N ILE A 528 1.25 -6.08 -15.42
CA ILE A 528 0.86 -7.49 -15.36
C ILE A 528 1.05 -7.99 -13.94
N VAL A 529 0.02 -8.62 -13.36
CA VAL A 529 0.10 -9.26 -12.04
C VAL A 529 0.60 -10.69 -12.20
N ALA A 530 1.70 -11.03 -11.54
CA ALA A 530 2.23 -12.39 -11.47
C ALA A 530 1.91 -12.99 -10.09
N LEU A 531 1.00 -13.95 -10.07
CA LEU A 531 0.52 -14.62 -8.85
C LEU A 531 1.40 -15.82 -8.51
N THR A 532 1.93 -15.83 -7.30
CA THR A 532 2.71 -16.92 -6.72
C THR A 532 1.97 -17.58 -5.55
N GLY A 533 2.36 -18.78 -5.18
CA GLY A 533 1.82 -19.45 -3.98
C GLY A 533 0.28 -19.48 -3.90
N THR A 534 -0.26 -19.31 -2.71
CA THR A 534 -1.71 -19.39 -2.41
C THR A 534 -2.35 -18.02 -2.17
N MET A 535 -1.93 -16.98 -2.90
CA MET A 535 -2.45 -15.63 -2.72
C MET A 535 -3.95 -15.56 -3.05
N LEU A 536 -4.71 -14.95 -2.15
CA LEU A 536 -6.16 -14.77 -2.26
C LEU A 536 -6.49 -13.27 -2.34
N THR A 537 -7.33 -12.92 -3.29
CA THR A 537 -7.83 -11.54 -3.50
C THR A 537 -9.08 -11.21 -2.67
N MET A 538 -9.62 -12.21 -1.96
CA MET A 538 -10.68 -12.06 -0.96
C MET A 538 -10.23 -12.73 0.35
N PRO A 539 -9.71 -11.96 1.32
CA PRO A 539 -9.35 -12.47 2.64
C PRO A 539 -10.56 -13.02 3.39
N GLY A 540 -10.32 -13.91 4.34
CA GLY A 540 -11.35 -14.36 5.27
C GLY A 540 -11.16 -13.72 6.65
N LEU A 541 -12.23 -13.57 7.41
CA LEU A 541 -12.14 -13.19 8.82
C LEU A 541 -11.38 -14.27 9.62
N PRO A 542 -10.54 -13.87 10.60
CA PRO A 542 -9.88 -14.79 11.51
C PRO A 542 -10.88 -15.39 12.51
N LYS A 543 -10.43 -16.37 13.29
CA LYS A 543 -11.27 -17.00 14.32
C LYS A 543 -11.78 -16.00 15.37
N GLN A 544 -10.97 -15.00 15.69
CA GLN A 544 -11.32 -13.88 16.56
C GLN A 544 -11.05 -12.58 15.79
N PRO A 545 -12.04 -12.05 15.07
CA PRO A 545 -11.88 -10.78 14.38
C PRO A 545 -11.85 -9.60 15.36
N ALA A 546 -11.16 -8.53 15.00
CA ALA A 546 -11.06 -7.31 15.80
C ALA A 546 -12.45 -6.71 16.12
N ALA A 547 -13.41 -6.90 15.24
CA ALA A 547 -14.80 -6.46 15.42
C ALA A 547 -15.46 -6.98 16.72
N LEU A 548 -14.97 -8.07 17.31
CA LEU A 548 -15.49 -8.57 18.60
C LEU A 548 -15.14 -7.68 19.79
N GLN A 549 -14.20 -6.76 19.64
CA GLN A 549 -13.76 -5.83 20.68
C GLN A 549 -14.28 -4.41 20.44
N MET A 550 -14.89 -4.16 19.28
CA MET A 550 -15.37 -2.85 18.89
C MET A 550 -16.78 -2.60 19.43
N ASP A 551 -17.00 -1.38 19.91
CA ASP A 551 -18.30 -0.90 20.37
C ASP A 551 -18.40 0.61 20.18
N VAL A 552 -19.55 1.16 20.53
CA VAL A 552 -19.82 2.60 20.56
C VAL A 552 -20.34 2.95 21.96
N ASN A 553 -19.78 4.00 22.57
CA ASN A 553 -20.24 4.46 23.88
C ASN A 553 -21.51 5.34 23.77
N GLU A 554 -22.03 5.79 24.93
CA GLU A 554 -23.25 6.61 25.02
C GLU A 554 -23.13 7.95 24.29
N ASP A 555 -21.92 8.48 24.11
CA ASP A 555 -21.63 9.72 23.37
C ASP A 555 -21.45 9.49 21.86
N GLY A 556 -21.62 8.26 21.38
CA GLY A 556 -21.43 7.90 19.98
C GLY A 556 -19.97 7.80 19.54
N LYS A 557 -19.02 7.71 20.47
CA LYS A 557 -17.59 7.54 20.18
C LYS A 557 -17.22 6.06 20.09
N ALA A 558 -16.31 5.72 19.18
CA ALA A 558 -15.83 4.37 19.03
C ALA A 558 -15.02 3.91 20.27
N VAL A 559 -15.19 2.64 20.62
CA VAL A 559 -14.45 1.94 21.68
C VAL A 559 -13.84 0.69 21.08
N GLY A 560 -12.60 0.36 21.47
CA GLY A 560 -11.92 -0.85 21.01
C GLY A 560 -11.50 -0.81 19.53
N LEU A 561 -11.49 0.34 18.92
CA LEU A 561 -10.93 0.55 17.59
C LEU A 561 -9.41 0.81 17.74
N PHE A 562 -8.63 -0.28 17.90
CA PHE A 562 -7.18 -0.34 18.15
C PHE A 562 -6.66 0.22 19.48
#